data_ca68514c41965a42e76605c55700145c
#
_entry.id   ca68514c41965a42e76605c55700145c
#
_cell.length_a   1.000
_cell.length_b   1.000
_cell.length_c   1.000
_cell.angle_alpha   90.00
_cell.angle_beta   90.00
_cell.angle_gamma   90.00
#
_symmetry.space_group_name_H-M   'P 1'
#
loop_
_entity.id
_entity.type
_entity.pdbx_description
1 polymer ?
#
loop_
_entity_poly.entity_id
_entity_poly.type
_entity_poly.pdbx_seq_one_letter_code
_entity_poly.pdbx_strand_id
1 'polypeptide(L)' 'GLFSYFLMKGLEGDADTNNDKKITNGELHSYVRSNVTRQAVRLGREQTPQLQGDENRVLVDFN' A
#
# COMPACT_ATOMS: atom_id res chain seq x y z
N GLY A 1 -10.74 7.20 -6.16
CA GLY A 1 -9.46 7.86 -6.36
C GLY A 1 -8.29 6.90 -6.40
N LEU A 2 -7.12 7.44 -6.67
CA LEU A 2 -5.89 6.63 -6.76
C LEU A 2 -5.60 5.87 -5.48
N PHE A 3 -5.80 6.50 -4.34
CA PHE A 3 -5.54 5.86 -3.05
C PHE A 3 -6.36 4.58 -2.90
N SER A 4 -7.67 4.66 -3.16
CA SER A 4 -8.55 3.49 -3.03
C SER A 4 -8.19 2.39 -4.02
N TYR A 5 -7.82 2.78 -5.24
CA TYR A 5 -7.42 1.82 -6.27
C TYR A 5 -6.21 0.99 -5.80
N PHE A 6 -5.15 1.68 -5.35
CA PHE A 6 -3.94 0.98 -4.92
C PHE A 6 -4.14 0.26 -3.58
N LEU A 7 -5.02 0.76 -2.72
CA LEU A 7 -5.37 0.06 -1.51
C LEU A 7 -5.95 -1.31 -1.82
N MET A 8 -6.88 -1.37 -2.76
CA MET A 8 -7.48 -2.64 -3.20
C MET A 8 -6.46 -3.55 -3.86
N LYS A 9 -5.63 -3.02 -4.75
CA LYS A 9 -4.58 -3.79 -5.42
C LYS A 9 -3.60 -4.37 -4.42
N GLY A 10 -3.19 -3.57 -3.44
CA GLY A 10 -2.28 -4.03 -2.40
C GLY A 10 -2.87 -5.18 -1.60
N LEU A 11 -4.14 -5.06 -1.21
CA LEU A 11 -4.82 -6.08 -0.43
C LEU A 11 -5.07 -7.37 -1.21
N GLU A 12 -5.09 -7.30 -2.54
CA GLU A 12 -5.20 -8.48 -3.38
C GLU A 12 -3.92 -9.32 -3.42
N GLY A 13 -2.82 -8.76 -2.92
CA GLY A 13 -1.55 -9.47 -2.86
C GLY A 13 -0.35 -8.67 -3.33
N ASP A 14 -0.57 -7.58 -4.06
CA ASP A 14 0.53 -6.81 -4.65
C ASP A 14 1.42 -6.15 -3.60
N ALA A 15 0.90 -5.91 -2.39
CA ALA A 15 1.68 -5.32 -1.30
C ALA A 15 2.55 -6.34 -0.57
N ASP A 16 2.38 -7.63 -0.83
CA ASP A 16 3.17 -8.68 -0.21
C ASP A 16 4.55 -8.77 -0.90
N THR A 17 5.45 -7.88 -0.52
CA THR A 17 6.74 -7.74 -1.19
C THR A 17 7.75 -8.81 -0.82
N ASN A 18 7.58 -9.44 0.35
CA ASN A 18 8.50 -10.49 0.81
C ASN A 18 7.95 -11.91 0.61
N ASN A 19 6.78 -12.04 0.00
CA ASN A 19 6.15 -13.32 -0.33
C ASN A 19 5.93 -14.23 0.88
N ASP A 20 5.61 -13.64 2.03
CA ASP A 20 5.31 -14.40 3.24
C ASP A 20 3.83 -14.78 3.36
N LYS A 21 3.03 -14.41 2.35
CA LYS A 21 1.59 -14.63 2.26
C LYS A 21 0.79 -13.90 3.33
N LYS A 22 1.36 -12.82 3.84
CA LYS A 22 0.70 -11.91 4.78
C LYS A 22 0.96 -10.48 4.34
N ILE A 23 0.02 -9.60 4.61
CA ILE A 23 0.17 -8.18 4.33
C ILE A 23 0.02 -7.43 5.64
N THR A 24 1.10 -6.79 6.07
CA THR A 24 1.08 -5.93 7.24
C THR A 24 0.65 -4.52 6.86
N ASN A 25 0.27 -3.74 7.86
CA ASN A 25 -0.08 -2.34 7.67
C ASN A 25 1.08 -1.57 7.02
N GLY A 26 2.32 -1.84 7.44
CA GLY A 26 3.50 -1.22 6.86
C GLY A 26 3.71 -1.56 5.39
N GLU A 27 3.55 -2.84 5.04
CA GLU A 27 3.66 -3.29 3.64
C GLU A 27 2.62 -2.63 2.75
N LEU A 28 1.37 -2.62 3.21
CA LEU A 28 0.28 -2.02 2.45
C LEU A 28 0.53 -0.52 2.26
N HIS A 29 0.91 0.15 3.34
CA HIS A 29 1.17 1.59 3.29
C HIS A 29 2.33 1.92 2.33
N SER A 30 3.42 1.14 2.39
CA SER A 30 4.56 1.35 1.51
C SER A 30 4.17 1.17 0.05
N TYR A 31 3.38 0.14 -0.24
CA TYR A 31 2.91 -0.13 -1.59
C TYR A 31 2.04 1.03 -2.11
N VAL A 32 1.04 1.43 -1.31
CA VAL A 32 0.12 2.50 -1.70
C VAL A 32 0.87 3.82 -1.87
N ARG A 33 1.74 4.13 -0.91
CA ARG A 33 2.53 5.36 -0.94
C ARG A 33 3.37 5.47 -2.21
N SER A 34 4.10 4.41 -2.54
CA SER A 34 4.97 4.39 -3.71
C SER A 34 4.17 4.60 -4.99
N ASN A 35 3.05 3.90 -5.12
CA ASN A 35 2.24 3.97 -6.33
C ASN A 35 1.49 5.29 -6.46
N VAL A 36 0.91 5.78 -5.37
CA VAL A 36 0.20 7.06 -5.39
C VAL A 36 1.16 8.21 -5.67
N THR A 37 2.33 8.20 -5.03
CA THR A 37 3.35 9.24 -5.26
C THR A 37 3.80 9.24 -6.72
N ARG A 38 4.05 8.07 -7.30
CA ARG A 38 4.46 7.96 -8.69
C ARG A 38 3.41 8.53 -9.64
N GLN A 39 2.15 8.19 -9.42
CA GLN A 39 1.07 8.70 -10.26
C GLN A 39 0.85 10.19 -10.06
N ALA A 40 0.98 10.67 -8.82
CA ALA A 40 0.82 12.09 -8.53
C ALA A 40 1.88 12.92 -9.25
N VAL A 41 3.12 12.44 -9.30
CA VAL A 41 4.21 13.10 -10.03
C VAL A 41 3.87 13.18 -11.52
N ARG A 42 3.38 12.09 -12.10
CA ARG A 42 2.99 12.06 -13.53
C ARG A 42 1.86 13.03 -13.84
N LEU A 43 0.97 13.25 -12.87
CA LEU A 43 -0.17 14.16 -13.05
C LEU A 43 0.13 15.60 -12.59
N GLY A 44 1.38 15.86 -12.15
CA GLY A 44 1.77 17.18 -11.66
C GLY A 44 1.18 17.51 -10.29
N ARG A 45 0.85 16.52 -9.50
CA ARG A 45 0.29 16.68 -8.16
C ARG A 45 1.19 16.04 -7.13
N GLU A 46 1.13 16.53 -5.91
CA GLU A 46 1.85 15.90 -4.79
C GLU A 46 0.84 15.30 -3.82
N GLN A 47 0.98 14.00 -3.59
CA GLN A 47 0.21 13.28 -2.59
C GLN A 47 1.14 12.29 -1.91
N THR A 48 1.19 12.34 -0.58
CA THR A 48 2.01 11.42 0.21
C THR A 48 1.16 10.84 1.32
N PRO A 49 0.58 9.65 1.11
CA PRO A 49 -0.19 9.00 2.18
C PRO A 49 0.70 8.73 3.39
N GLN A 50 0.13 8.83 4.57
CA GLN A 50 0.86 8.60 5.80
C GLN A 50 0.33 7.36 6.52
N LEU A 51 1.27 6.60 7.10
CA LEU A 51 0.94 5.42 7.88
C LEU A 51 0.17 5.81 9.15
N GLN A 52 -0.89 5.09 9.43
CA GLN A 52 -1.63 5.20 10.68
C GLN A 52 -1.69 3.83 11.32
N GLY A 53 -1.39 3.80 12.62
CA GLY A 53 -1.41 2.58 13.40
C GLY A 53 -0.11 1.82 13.35
N ASP A 54 -0.14 0.58 13.84
CA ASP A 54 1.03 -0.29 13.96
C ASP A 54 1.42 -0.86 12.61
N GLU A 55 2.64 -0.58 12.16
CA GLU A 55 3.14 -1.06 10.87
C GLU A 55 3.26 -2.59 10.82
N ASN A 56 3.40 -3.24 11.96
CA ASN A 56 3.54 -4.70 12.03
C ASN A 56 2.20 -5.43 12.13
N ARG A 57 1.11 -4.69 12.19
CA ARG A 57 -0.21 -5.31 12.25
C ARG A 57 -0.51 -6.04 10.95
N VAL A 58 -0.84 -7.32 11.04
CA VAL A 58 -1.22 -8.12 9.88
C VAL A 58 -2.66 -7.77 9.50
N LEU A 59 -2.84 -7.31 8.26
CA LEU A 59 -4.16 -6.94 7.74
C LEU A 59 -4.80 -8.08 6.95
N VAL A 60 -3.97 -8.84 6.24
CA VAL A 60 -4.43 -9.97 5.43
C VAL A 60 -3.45 -11.12 5.62
N ASP A 61 -3.97 -12.33 5.76
CA ASP A 61 -3.20 -13.55 5.85
C ASP A 61 -3.76 -14.52 4.80
N PHE A 62 -2.94 -14.87 3.81
CA PHE A 62 -3.33 -15.76 2.72
C PHE A 62 -3.04 -17.23 3.00
N ASN A 63 -2.47 -17.54 4.15
CA ASN A 63 -2.19 -18.92 4.54
C ASN A 63 -3.45 -19.64 5.06
#